data_bcaa6dcf4f1dc7a6d8231d167144722b
#
_entry.id   bcaa6dcf4f1dc7a6d8231d167144722b
#
_cell.length_a   1.000
_cell.length_b   1.000
_cell.length_c   1.000
_cell.angle_alpha   90.00
_cell.angle_beta   90.00
_cell.angle_gamma   90.00
#
_symmetry.space_group_name_H-M   'P 1'
#
loop_
_entity.id
_entity.type
_entity.pdbx_description
1 polymer ?
#
loop_
_entity_poly.entity_id
_entity_poly.type
_entity_poly.pdbx_seq_one_letter_code
_entity_poly.pdbx_strand_id
1 'polypeptide(L)'
;MTLALQESGLVVNDLSRGSIKPKMRMIAQYAVAREYQGIVIGTDHAAEAFAGFFTKYGDGGTDVNPLWRLNKRQGRDMLKTLGAPKVLYDKTPTADLEDDRPQLPDEIALGVTYDCIDDYLEGKNISTQDAEKIEHLYLTSAHKRHEPVTIYDTWFY
;
A
#
# COMPACT_ATOMS: atom_id res chain seq x y z
N MET A 1 14.20 17.18 -1.32
CA MET A 1 12.82 17.51 -1.73
C MET A 1 12.06 18.25 -0.64
N THR A 2 11.94 17.74 0.58
CA THR A 2 11.23 18.42 1.68
C THR A 2 11.73 19.84 1.95
N LEU A 3 13.05 20.04 2.03
CA LEU A 3 13.66 21.37 2.19
C LEU A 3 13.26 22.33 1.05
N ALA A 4 13.35 21.89 -0.21
CA ALA A 4 12.97 22.72 -1.33
C ALA A 4 11.49 23.14 -1.32
N LEU A 5 10.59 22.28 -0.83
CA LEU A 5 9.19 22.61 -0.65
C LEU A 5 8.98 23.63 0.48
N GLN A 6 9.71 23.48 1.59
CA GLN A 6 9.68 24.43 2.71
C GLN A 6 10.24 25.80 2.31
N GLU A 7 11.32 25.83 1.53
CA GLU A 7 11.90 27.06 0.98
C GLU A 7 10.94 27.79 0.03
N SER A 8 10.02 27.07 -0.63
CA SER A 8 8.94 27.68 -1.43
C SER A 8 7.76 28.23 -0.62
N GLY A 9 7.83 28.16 0.72
CA GLY A 9 6.79 28.64 1.63
C GLY A 9 5.68 27.62 1.94
N LEU A 10 5.80 26.36 1.49
CA LEU A 10 4.83 25.32 1.78
C LEU A 10 5.03 24.71 3.18
N VAL A 11 3.94 24.53 3.90
CA VAL A 11 3.94 23.76 5.15
C VAL A 11 3.88 22.27 4.80
N VAL A 12 5.00 21.57 4.98
CA VAL A 12 5.09 20.13 4.73
C VAL A 12 4.85 19.38 6.04
N ASN A 13 3.62 18.91 6.24
CA ASN A 13 3.24 18.11 7.40
C ASN A 13 3.79 16.66 7.28
N ASP A 14 3.61 15.88 8.36
CA ASP A 14 4.15 14.52 8.44
C ASP A 14 3.57 13.58 7.38
N LEU A 15 2.28 13.64 7.10
CA LEU A 15 1.65 12.85 6.03
C LEU A 15 2.22 13.19 4.65
N SER A 16 2.49 14.48 4.39
CA SER A 16 3.12 14.91 3.14
C SER A 16 4.55 14.38 3.03
N ARG A 17 5.34 14.44 4.12
CA ARG A 17 6.68 13.83 4.19
C ARG A 17 6.62 12.32 3.97
N GLY A 18 5.70 11.65 4.65
CA GLY A 18 5.45 10.22 4.50
C GLY A 18 5.15 9.82 3.06
N SER A 19 4.36 10.62 2.34
CA SER A 19 4.03 10.35 0.94
C SER A 19 5.22 10.57 -0.04
N ILE A 20 6.22 11.37 0.34
CA ILE A 20 7.42 11.59 -0.48
C ILE A 20 8.35 10.35 -0.46
N LYS A 21 8.51 9.71 0.69
CA LYS A 21 9.43 8.57 0.87
C LYS A 21 9.22 7.44 -0.14
N PRO A 22 8.02 6.86 -0.30
CA PRO A 22 7.78 5.79 -1.27
C PRO A 22 7.95 6.26 -2.72
N LYS A 23 7.62 7.52 -3.03
CA LYS A 23 7.81 8.08 -4.37
C LYS A 23 9.31 8.19 -4.73
N MET A 24 10.15 8.58 -3.78
CA MET A 24 11.60 8.63 -3.99
C MET A 24 12.19 7.21 -4.18
N ARG A 25 11.68 6.21 -3.46
CA ARG A 25 12.06 4.81 -3.68
C ARG A 25 11.68 4.34 -5.07
N MET A 26 10.47 4.63 -5.51
CA MET A 26 9.98 4.30 -6.86
C MET A 26 10.87 4.92 -7.95
N ILE A 27 11.25 6.19 -7.83
CA ILE A 27 12.16 6.85 -8.78
C ILE A 27 13.49 6.10 -8.86
N ALA A 28 14.07 5.73 -7.71
CA ALA A 28 15.34 4.99 -7.67
C ALA A 28 15.19 3.59 -8.30
N GLN A 29 14.10 2.87 -8.03
CA GLN A 29 13.82 1.56 -8.62
C GLN A 29 13.72 1.62 -10.13
N TYR A 30 12.97 2.58 -10.67
CA TYR A 30 12.85 2.76 -12.13
C TYR A 30 14.17 3.20 -12.80
N ALA A 31 14.98 4.02 -12.12
CA ALA A 31 16.31 4.38 -12.63
C ALA A 31 17.21 3.13 -12.74
N VAL A 32 17.22 2.28 -11.71
CA VAL A 32 17.97 1.00 -11.72
C VAL A 32 17.42 0.06 -12.78
N ALA A 33 16.09 -0.10 -12.85
CA ALA A 33 15.46 -0.95 -13.85
C ALA A 33 15.84 -0.51 -15.28
N ARG A 34 15.86 0.79 -15.55
CA ARG A 34 16.28 1.32 -16.84
C ARG A 34 17.73 0.99 -17.18
N GLU A 35 18.63 1.14 -16.21
CA GLU A 35 20.07 0.86 -16.40
C GLU A 35 20.32 -0.63 -16.73
N TYR A 36 19.59 -1.53 -16.06
CA TYR A 36 19.73 -2.98 -16.26
C TYR A 36 18.73 -3.58 -17.26
N GLN A 37 18.00 -2.77 -18.02
CA GLN A 37 16.97 -3.23 -18.98
C GLN A 37 15.95 -4.17 -18.31
N GLY A 38 15.63 -3.90 -17.06
CA GLY A 38 14.71 -4.65 -16.24
C GLY A 38 13.34 -3.99 -16.08
N ILE A 39 12.51 -4.58 -15.23
CA ILE A 39 11.20 -4.08 -14.84
C ILE A 39 11.13 -3.96 -13.31
N VAL A 40 10.20 -3.14 -12.80
CA VAL A 40 9.95 -2.99 -11.37
C VAL A 40 8.85 -3.96 -10.94
N ILE A 41 9.18 -4.85 -9.99
CA ILE A 41 8.23 -5.79 -9.40
C ILE A 41 7.73 -5.20 -8.08
N GLY A 42 6.41 -5.04 -7.98
CA GLY A 42 5.71 -4.60 -6.77
C GLY A 42 5.40 -5.75 -5.81
N THR A 43 5.13 -5.38 -4.58
CA THR A 43 4.85 -6.32 -3.49
C THR A 43 3.46 -6.11 -2.86
N ASP A 44 2.66 -5.19 -3.38
CA ASP A 44 1.31 -4.93 -2.91
C ASP A 44 0.44 -6.18 -3.04
N HIS A 45 -0.30 -6.50 -1.99
CA HIS A 45 -1.18 -7.66 -1.93
C HIS A 45 -2.68 -7.26 -1.86
N ALA A 46 -3.59 -8.23 -1.91
CA ALA A 46 -5.02 -7.97 -2.02
C ALA A 46 -5.58 -7.09 -0.90
N ALA A 47 -5.18 -7.31 0.36
CA ALA A 47 -5.67 -6.50 1.47
C ALA A 47 -5.19 -5.05 1.40
N GLU A 48 -3.93 -4.79 1.02
CA GLU A 48 -3.41 -3.44 0.77
C GLU A 48 -4.11 -2.79 -0.42
N ALA A 49 -4.28 -3.54 -1.52
CA ALA A 49 -4.98 -3.07 -2.71
C ALA A 49 -6.43 -2.68 -2.40
N PHE A 50 -7.14 -3.49 -1.61
CA PHE A 50 -8.52 -3.26 -1.26
C PHE A 50 -8.68 -2.07 -0.30
N ALA A 51 -7.87 -2.02 0.76
CA ALA A 51 -7.86 -0.92 1.71
C ALA A 51 -7.25 0.38 1.14
N GLY A 52 -6.64 0.33 -0.04
CA GLY A 52 -5.90 1.47 -0.61
C GLY A 52 -4.67 1.84 0.21
N PHE A 53 -4.11 0.89 0.94
CA PHE A 53 -2.97 1.11 1.84
C PHE A 53 -1.64 1.01 1.10
N PHE A 54 -1.49 1.83 0.08
CA PHE A 54 -0.27 1.99 -0.73
C PHE A 54 -0.21 3.41 -1.30
N THR A 55 0.95 3.82 -1.76
CA THR A 55 1.14 5.12 -2.43
C THR A 55 1.13 4.89 -3.95
N LYS A 56 0.10 5.41 -4.66
CA LYS A 56 -0.16 5.18 -6.10
C LYS A 56 1.08 5.30 -6.99
N TYR A 57 1.90 6.31 -6.80
CA TYR A 57 3.15 6.54 -7.53
C TYR A 57 4.36 6.43 -6.59
N GLY A 58 4.31 5.48 -5.66
CA GLY A 58 5.37 5.09 -4.74
C GLY A 58 5.58 3.58 -4.83
N ASP A 59 5.26 2.86 -3.77
CA ASP A 59 5.24 1.40 -3.74
C ASP A 59 4.25 0.80 -4.75
N GLY A 60 3.10 1.45 -5.01
CA GLY A 60 2.15 1.05 -6.05
C GLY A 60 2.57 1.41 -7.48
N GLY A 61 3.67 2.14 -7.67
CA GLY A 61 4.23 2.48 -8.98
C GLY A 61 5.16 1.38 -9.49
N THR A 62 4.63 0.36 -10.13
CA THR A 62 5.34 -0.85 -10.53
C THR A 62 4.86 -1.34 -11.89
N ASP A 63 5.67 -2.18 -12.57
CA ASP A 63 5.31 -2.78 -13.85
C ASP A 63 4.52 -4.09 -13.66
N VAL A 64 4.81 -4.83 -12.58
CA VAL A 64 4.18 -6.14 -12.27
C VAL A 64 3.91 -6.28 -10.78
N ASN A 65 2.71 -6.68 -10.41
CA ASN A 65 2.28 -6.96 -9.03
C ASN A 65 1.86 -8.43 -8.88
N PRO A 66 2.79 -9.38 -8.65
CA PRO A 66 2.45 -10.81 -8.59
C PRO A 66 1.59 -11.18 -7.38
N LEU A 67 1.60 -10.38 -6.31
CA LEU A 67 0.85 -10.63 -5.08
C LEU A 67 -0.53 -9.94 -5.05
N TRP A 68 -0.89 -9.14 -6.04
CA TRP A 68 -2.04 -8.26 -6.05
C TRP A 68 -3.38 -8.93 -5.70
N ARG A 69 -3.53 -10.21 -6.00
CA ARG A 69 -4.74 -11.00 -5.74
C ARG A 69 -4.63 -11.95 -4.56
N LEU A 70 -3.48 -12.04 -3.94
CA LEU A 70 -3.29 -12.87 -2.74
C LEU A 70 -3.60 -12.05 -1.50
N ASN A 71 -4.32 -12.64 -0.56
CA ASN A 71 -4.52 -12.01 0.74
C ASN A 71 -3.28 -12.14 1.63
N LYS A 72 -3.25 -11.45 2.77
CA LYS A 72 -2.09 -11.42 3.67
C LYS A 72 -1.76 -12.81 4.22
N ARG A 73 -2.78 -13.57 4.55
CA ARG A 73 -2.68 -14.95 5.08
C ARG A 73 -2.05 -15.88 4.04
N GLN A 74 -2.50 -15.81 2.79
CA GLN A 74 -1.94 -16.63 1.70
C GLN A 74 -0.46 -16.30 1.46
N GLY A 75 -0.06 -15.04 1.46
CA GLY A 75 1.34 -14.63 1.35
C GLY A 75 2.20 -15.20 2.49
N ARG A 76 1.70 -15.17 3.72
CA ARG A 76 2.34 -15.76 4.89
C ARG A 76 2.55 -17.27 4.73
N ASP A 77 1.54 -17.98 4.25
CA ASP A 77 1.59 -19.43 4.08
C ASP A 77 2.51 -19.85 2.93
N MET A 78 2.57 -19.05 1.87
CA MET A 78 3.57 -19.22 0.80
C MET A 78 5.01 -19.11 1.35
N LEU A 79 5.30 -18.09 2.17
CA LEU A 79 6.62 -17.92 2.78
C LEU A 79 7.00 -19.10 3.66
N LYS A 80 6.06 -19.63 4.46
CA LYS A 80 6.29 -20.87 5.25
C LYS A 80 6.61 -22.06 4.36
N THR A 81 5.83 -22.25 3.29
CA THR A 81 6.02 -23.35 2.34
C THR A 81 7.37 -23.28 1.63
N LEU A 82 7.82 -22.06 1.33
CA LEU A 82 9.14 -21.80 0.73
C LEU A 82 10.30 -21.92 1.73
N GLY A 83 10.03 -22.23 3.00
CA GLY A 83 11.05 -22.34 4.05
C GLY A 83 11.69 -21.01 4.46
N ALA A 84 10.98 -19.91 4.27
CA ALA A 84 11.47 -18.60 4.68
C ALA A 84 11.68 -18.52 6.20
N PRO A 85 12.68 -17.77 6.69
CA PRO A 85 12.86 -17.55 8.12
C PRO A 85 11.62 -16.96 8.78
N LYS A 86 11.28 -17.45 9.98
CA LYS A 86 10.09 -17.04 10.73
C LYS A 86 9.97 -15.52 10.90
N VAL A 87 11.07 -14.83 11.10
CA VAL A 87 11.14 -13.36 11.24
C VAL A 87 10.53 -12.60 10.05
N LEU A 88 10.52 -13.20 8.85
CA LEU A 88 9.96 -12.53 7.65
C LEU A 88 8.43 -12.59 7.58
N TYR A 89 7.81 -13.65 8.07
CA TYR A 89 6.36 -13.82 7.99
C TYR A 89 5.61 -13.56 9.30
N ASP A 90 6.33 -13.43 10.43
CA ASP A 90 5.78 -13.05 11.73
C ASP A 90 6.05 -11.58 12.09
N LYS A 91 6.77 -10.85 11.24
CA LYS A 91 7.02 -9.42 11.46
C LYS A 91 5.70 -8.65 11.44
N THR A 92 5.49 -7.80 12.45
CA THR A 92 4.38 -6.83 12.45
C THR A 92 4.50 -5.92 11.23
N PRO A 93 3.47 -5.84 10.37
CA PRO A 93 3.49 -4.97 9.21
C PRO A 93 3.55 -3.49 9.62
N THR A 94 4.51 -2.77 9.05
CA THR A 94 4.68 -1.33 9.27
C THR A 94 5.12 -0.66 7.96
N ALA A 95 4.43 0.40 7.55
CA ALA A 95 4.82 1.19 6.38
C ALA A 95 6.00 2.14 6.70
N ASP A 96 6.15 2.53 7.97
CA ASP A 96 7.21 3.40 8.49
C ASP A 96 7.38 4.70 7.67
N LEU A 97 6.26 5.33 7.33
CA LEU A 97 6.23 6.54 6.52
C LEU A 97 6.24 7.82 7.36
N GLU A 98 5.59 7.80 8.52
CA GLU A 98 5.42 8.96 9.38
C GLU A 98 6.62 9.12 10.33
N ASP A 99 7.21 10.33 10.36
CA ASP A 99 8.35 10.62 11.25
C ASP A 99 7.90 10.84 12.71
N ASP A 100 6.70 11.39 12.88
CA ASP A 100 6.12 11.67 14.19
C ASP A 100 5.58 10.42 14.90
N ARG A 101 5.35 9.32 14.14
CA ARG A 101 4.90 8.01 14.62
C ARG A 101 5.71 6.88 13.97
N PRO A 102 7.00 6.73 14.30
CA PRO A 102 7.86 5.73 13.69
C PRO A 102 7.35 4.31 13.97
N GLN A 103 7.43 3.44 12.98
CA GLN A 103 7.02 2.03 13.05
C GLN A 103 5.55 1.82 13.49
N LEU A 104 4.67 2.79 13.17
CA LEU A 104 3.24 2.63 13.42
C LEU A 104 2.75 1.35 12.73
N PRO A 105 2.14 0.38 13.45
CA PRO A 105 1.56 -0.79 12.84
C PRO A 105 0.46 -0.43 11.83
N ASP A 106 0.47 -1.08 10.67
CA ASP A 106 -0.51 -0.85 9.60
C ASP A 106 -1.95 -0.98 10.10
N GLU A 107 -2.23 -1.99 10.92
CA GLU A 107 -3.56 -2.26 11.48
C GLU A 107 -4.06 -1.13 12.39
N ILE A 108 -3.15 -0.42 13.06
CA ILE A 108 -3.51 0.77 13.85
C ILE A 108 -3.83 1.93 12.90
N ALA A 109 -3.05 2.12 11.86
CA ALA A 109 -3.28 3.17 10.86
C ALA A 109 -4.60 2.94 10.09
N LEU A 110 -4.90 1.69 9.74
CA LEU A 110 -6.13 1.26 9.06
C LEU A 110 -7.34 1.26 10.02
N GLY A 111 -7.10 0.96 11.31
CA GLY A 111 -8.12 0.74 12.33
C GLY A 111 -8.97 -0.52 12.08
N VAL A 112 -8.42 -1.48 11.36
CA VAL A 112 -8.95 -2.82 11.11
C VAL A 112 -7.77 -3.77 10.89
N THR A 113 -7.88 -5.02 11.31
CA THR A 113 -6.81 -6.01 11.18
C THR A 113 -6.74 -6.60 9.77
N TYR A 114 -5.56 -7.05 9.36
CA TYR A 114 -5.41 -7.77 8.09
C TYR A 114 -6.19 -9.08 8.08
N ASP A 115 -6.29 -9.78 9.21
CA ASP A 115 -7.11 -10.99 9.31
C ASP A 115 -8.60 -10.71 9.06
N CYS A 116 -9.11 -9.56 9.53
CA CYS A 116 -10.48 -9.14 9.26
C CYS A 116 -10.69 -8.77 7.78
N ILE A 117 -9.72 -8.06 7.16
CA ILE A 117 -9.77 -7.75 5.73
C ILE A 117 -9.73 -9.04 4.90
N ASP A 118 -8.85 -9.98 5.26
CA ASP A 118 -8.74 -11.27 4.58
C ASP A 118 -10.05 -12.07 4.69
N ASP A 119 -10.69 -12.12 5.88
CA ASP A 119 -11.96 -12.79 6.08
C ASP A 119 -13.08 -12.13 5.26
N TYR A 120 -13.11 -10.79 5.18
CA TYR A 120 -14.05 -10.07 4.30
C TYR A 120 -13.85 -10.45 2.82
N LEU A 121 -12.60 -10.46 2.35
CA LEU A 121 -12.26 -10.81 0.96
C LEU A 121 -12.58 -12.29 0.63
N GLU A 122 -12.54 -13.17 1.62
CA GLU A 122 -12.93 -14.58 1.50
C GLU A 122 -14.45 -14.82 1.63
N GLY A 123 -15.24 -13.77 1.86
CA GLY A 123 -16.70 -13.85 2.02
C GLY A 123 -17.14 -14.44 3.35
N LYS A 124 -16.27 -14.41 4.36
CA LYS A 124 -16.62 -14.85 5.73
C LYS A 124 -17.38 -13.74 6.47
N ASN A 125 -18.10 -14.15 7.52
CA ASN A 125 -18.82 -13.22 8.37
C ASN A 125 -17.84 -12.42 9.24
N ILE A 126 -17.92 -11.10 9.17
CA ILE A 126 -17.23 -10.15 10.05
C ILE A 126 -18.26 -9.21 10.69
N SER A 127 -17.84 -8.35 11.61
CA SER A 127 -18.74 -7.36 12.19
C SER A 127 -19.21 -6.34 11.14
N THR A 128 -20.43 -5.84 11.28
CA THR A 128 -20.97 -4.78 10.39
C THR A 128 -20.07 -3.54 10.41
N GLN A 129 -19.55 -3.17 11.58
CA GLN A 129 -18.68 -2.02 11.76
C GLN A 129 -17.37 -2.17 10.96
N ASP A 130 -16.76 -3.35 10.99
CA ASP A 130 -15.54 -3.62 10.23
C ASP A 130 -15.81 -3.65 8.72
N ALA A 131 -16.95 -4.25 8.31
CA ALA A 131 -17.35 -4.27 6.90
C ALA A 131 -17.53 -2.85 6.35
N GLU A 132 -18.31 -2.00 7.04
CA GLU A 132 -18.52 -0.60 6.66
C GLU A 132 -17.18 0.15 6.57
N LYS A 133 -16.26 -0.10 7.50
CA LYS A 133 -14.93 0.52 7.47
C LYS A 133 -14.10 0.07 6.27
N ILE A 134 -14.06 -1.22 6.00
CA ILE A 134 -13.34 -1.80 4.86
C ILE A 134 -13.89 -1.25 3.55
N GLU A 135 -15.22 -1.22 3.40
CA GLU A 135 -15.89 -0.65 2.23
C GLU A 135 -15.60 0.85 2.06
N HIS A 136 -15.61 1.60 3.16
CA HIS A 136 -15.24 3.02 3.14
C HIS A 136 -13.81 3.23 2.65
N LEU A 137 -12.84 2.46 3.16
CA LEU A 137 -11.45 2.48 2.71
C LEU A 137 -11.36 2.16 1.21
N TYR A 138 -12.08 1.15 0.74
CA TYR A 138 -12.12 0.78 -0.66
C TYR A 138 -12.65 1.92 -1.54
N LEU A 139 -13.78 2.50 -1.20
CA LEU A 139 -14.42 3.56 -1.98
C LEU A 139 -13.56 4.84 -2.03
N THR A 140 -13.07 5.29 -0.87
CA THR A 140 -12.29 6.53 -0.77
C THR A 140 -10.92 6.43 -1.45
N SER A 141 -10.38 5.23 -1.61
CA SER A 141 -9.10 4.98 -2.27
C SER A 141 -9.23 4.56 -3.75
N ALA A 142 -10.42 4.59 -4.33
CA ALA A 142 -10.67 4.12 -5.71
C ALA A 142 -9.69 4.73 -6.73
N HIS A 143 -9.40 6.03 -6.62
CA HIS A 143 -8.45 6.74 -7.48
C HIS A 143 -7.05 6.12 -7.52
N LYS A 144 -6.66 5.35 -6.50
CA LYS A 144 -5.34 4.70 -6.46
C LYS A 144 -5.27 3.46 -7.35
N ARG A 145 -6.41 2.82 -7.61
CA ARG A 145 -6.51 1.56 -8.39
C ARG A 145 -6.85 1.78 -9.86
N HIS A 146 -7.26 2.99 -10.21
CA HIS A 146 -7.62 3.36 -11.58
C HIS A 146 -6.50 4.15 -12.26
N GLU A 147 -6.45 4.08 -13.56
CA GLU A 147 -5.64 4.98 -14.38
C GLU A 147 -6.07 6.45 -14.17
N PRO A 148 -5.24 7.43 -14.57
CA PRO A 148 -5.65 8.83 -14.54
C PRO A 148 -6.97 9.04 -15.29
N VAL A 149 -7.89 9.78 -14.65
CA VAL A 149 -9.23 10.03 -15.18
C VAL A 149 -9.16 10.81 -16.49
N THR A 150 -9.92 10.36 -17.48
CA THR A 150 -10.10 11.02 -18.76
C THR A 150 -11.55 11.45 -18.94
N ILE A 151 -11.86 12.20 -20.01
CA ILE A 151 -13.24 12.63 -20.33
C ILE A 151 -14.19 11.46 -20.63
N TYR A 152 -13.68 10.26 -20.80
CA TYR A 152 -14.46 9.04 -21.09
C TYR A 152 -14.75 8.19 -19.86
N ASP A 153 -14.17 8.53 -18.70
CA ASP A 153 -14.32 7.78 -17.47
C ASP A 153 -15.49 8.30 -16.63
N THR A 154 -16.21 7.36 -15.99
CA THR A 154 -17.37 7.66 -15.15
C THR A 154 -17.28 7.13 -13.72
N TRP A 155 -16.19 6.42 -13.36
CA TRP A 155 -16.03 5.77 -12.07
C TRP A 155 -15.89 6.73 -10.86
N PHE A 156 -15.67 8.00 -11.11
CA PHE A 156 -15.45 9.04 -10.09
C PHE A 156 -16.68 9.92 -9.82
N TYR A 157 -17.82 9.62 -10.43
CA TYR A 157 -19.11 10.28 -10.19
C TYR A 157 -19.85 9.64 -9.04
#